data_3cfa2fce02044cf6e092609768bfb8b6
#
_entry.id   3cfa2fce02044cf6e092609768bfb8b6
#
_cell.length_a   1.000
_cell.length_b   1.000
_cell.length_c   1.000
_cell.angle_alpha   90.00
_cell.angle_beta   90.00
_cell.angle_gamma   90.00
#
_symmetry.space_group_name_H-M   'P 1'
#
loop_
_entity.id
_entity.type
_entity.pdbx_description
1 polymer ?
#
loop_
_entity_poly.entity_id
_entity_poly.type
_entity_poly.pdbx_seq_one_letter_code
_entity_poly.pdbx_strand_id
1 'polypeptide(L)'
;MTASTLCRTTAKSRIAAVCAVAVAGTLLLTACGDQTDSGSTKAEDDTAGNSAPLFGKLPEKYQKSGVIKVGTNAEYAPMESVENGKIVGVDPDLAEALSKQLGVKFEFTSGSFDGLITALNTGRHDIAMSSITDNKQRQEGLDDKGKKLGEGVDFVDYFTAGTAIYVKKGNPEGIKGLEDLCGRTVAVQRGTTYETALKDQSKKCTDGGKKALNIESFDNDTEAQTRVKSGGAVAGINDYPVAVDLANKADGGKAFEVINKQYDAGPFGIVLSKKNTELRDALKEAVDAIIKDGSYQKVLEKWGAQSGAIEQSAINGGK
;
A
#
# COMPACT_ATOMS: atom_id res chain seq x y z
N MET A 1 21.22 36.36 -46.49
CA MET A 1 22.30 37.34 -46.32
C MET A 1 22.77 37.24 -44.88
N THR A 2 24.01 36.86 -44.76
CA THR A 2 25.02 37.08 -43.72
C THR A 2 24.73 36.47 -42.34
N ALA A 3 25.28 35.34 -41.93
CA ALA A 3 26.70 34.95 -41.78
C ALA A 3 27.36 35.46 -40.51
N SER A 4 27.84 34.44 -39.74
CA SER A 4 29.09 34.42 -38.95
C SER A 4 29.05 35.07 -37.57
N THR A 5 29.61 34.54 -36.49
CA THR A 5 30.98 33.93 -36.43
C THR A 5 31.16 33.22 -35.08
N LEU A 6 31.93 32.14 -35.13
CA LEU A 6 32.56 31.42 -34.02
C LEU A 6 33.46 32.31 -33.15
N CYS A 7 33.62 31.96 -31.88
CA CYS A 7 34.90 32.08 -31.23
C CYS A 7 35.14 30.92 -30.24
N ARG A 8 36.07 30.03 -30.60
CA ARG A 8 36.79 29.05 -29.81
C ARG A 8 37.91 29.77 -29.06
N THR A 9 38.13 29.47 -27.78
CA THR A 9 39.48 29.54 -27.23
C THR A 9 39.75 28.40 -26.27
N THR A 10 40.71 27.64 -26.61
CA THR A 10 41.44 26.59 -25.87
C THR A 10 42.60 27.20 -25.11
N ALA A 11 42.93 26.67 -23.92
CA ALA A 11 44.27 26.61 -23.34
C ALA A 11 44.21 25.67 -22.13
N LYS A 12 44.77 24.64 -22.10
CA LYS A 12 46.06 23.89 -22.04
C LYS A 12 46.96 24.34 -20.89
N SER A 13 47.30 23.29 -20.08
CA SER A 13 48.67 22.96 -19.62
C SER A 13 49.08 23.59 -18.25
N ARG A 14 49.76 22.95 -17.34
CA ARG A 14 50.78 21.88 -17.18
C ARG A 14 51.03 21.68 -15.68
N ILE A 15 51.18 20.48 -15.14
CA ILE A 15 52.38 19.66 -14.90
C ILE A 15 53.24 20.10 -13.68
N ALA A 16 53.52 19.07 -12.85
CA ALA A 16 54.72 18.77 -12.03
C ALA A 16 54.64 19.21 -10.55
N ALA A 17 55.18 18.54 -9.56
CA ALA A 17 56.03 17.33 -9.48
C ALA A 17 56.04 16.85 -8.02
N VAL A 18 56.10 15.58 -7.82
CA VAL A 18 57.00 14.73 -7.01
C VAL A 18 57.76 15.41 -5.85
N CYS A 19 57.62 14.85 -4.64
CA CYS A 19 58.72 14.54 -3.72
C CYS A 19 58.37 13.39 -2.80
N ALA A 20 59.05 12.28 -2.97
CA ALA A 20 59.14 11.17 -2.03
C ALA A 20 60.21 11.49 -0.98
N VAL A 21 59.91 11.17 0.29
CA VAL A 21 60.98 10.95 1.29
C VAL A 21 60.61 9.70 2.07
N ALA A 22 61.40 8.68 1.90
CA ALA A 22 61.50 7.47 2.72
C ALA A 22 62.44 7.74 3.89
N VAL A 23 62.06 7.38 5.10
CA VAL A 23 63.01 7.14 6.22
C VAL A 23 62.60 5.85 6.89
N ALA A 24 63.52 4.90 6.80
CA ALA A 24 63.52 3.64 7.53
C ALA A 24 64.18 3.82 8.91
N GLY A 25 63.79 3.05 9.90
CA GLY A 25 64.49 2.98 11.19
C GLY A 25 63.69 2.19 12.22
N THR A 26 63.91 0.98 12.28
CA THR A 26 64.51 0.02 13.22
C THR A 26 63.66 -0.44 14.41
N LEU A 27 63.58 -1.74 14.48
CA LEU A 27 63.14 -2.67 15.52
C LEU A 27 63.64 -2.36 16.93
N LEU A 28 62.79 -2.62 17.94
CA LEU A 28 63.20 -3.34 19.16
C LEU A 28 61.98 -4.08 19.75
N LEU A 29 62.19 -5.38 19.97
CA LEU A 29 61.36 -6.32 20.73
C LEU A 29 61.56 -6.16 22.21
N THR A 30 60.46 -6.25 23.01
CA THR A 30 60.38 -6.96 24.30
C THR A 30 58.90 -7.02 24.68
N ALA A 31 58.31 -8.13 24.74
CA ALA A 31 58.09 -9.18 25.71
C ALA A 31 57.04 -8.87 26.78
N CYS A 32 55.98 -9.68 26.78
CA CYS A 32 55.14 -10.21 27.85
C CYS A 32 54.39 -9.24 28.80
N GLY A 33 53.09 -9.40 28.83
CA GLY A 33 52.27 -9.05 29.98
C GLY A 33 50.79 -8.89 29.69
N ASP A 34 50.11 -9.96 29.90
CA ASP A 34 48.73 -10.08 30.43
C ASP A 34 47.50 -9.50 29.70
N GLN A 35 46.52 -10.34 29.64
CA GLN A 35 45.18 -10.19 29.14
C GLN A 35 44.42 -8.99 29.72
N THR A 36 43.85 -8.19 28.86
CA THR A 36 42.50 -7.66 29.03
C THR A 36 41.91 -7.31 27.66
N ASP A 37 40.86 -7.98 27.33
CA ASP A 37 39.67 -7.63 26.52
C ASP A 37 39.85 -6.56 25.44
N SER A 38 40.23 -7.00 24.26
CA SER A 38 40.01 -6.23 23.04
C SER A 38 38.58 -6.46 22.57
N GLY A 39 37.72 -5.50 22.86
CA GLY A 39 36.39 -5.40 22.26
C GLY A 39 36.50 -5.44 20.74
N SER A 40 36.37 -6.63 20.17
CA SER A 40 36.00 -6.84 18.83
C SER A 40 34.61 -6.25 18.65
N THR A 41 34.47 -5.14 17.93
CA THR A 41 33.20 -4.74 17.36
C THR A 41 32.77 -5.84 16.42
N LYS A 42 32.10 -6.84 16.97
CA LYS A 42 31.24 -7.71 16.18
C LYS A 42 30.26 -6.80 15.50
N ALA A 43 30.22 -6.85 14.17
CA ALA A 43 29.03 -6.50 13.45
C ALA A 43 27.85 -7.14 14.20
N GLU A 44 26.86 -6.36 14.58
CA GLU A 44 25.63 -6.87 15.13
C GLU A 44 25.05 -7.81 14.06
N ASP A 45 25.30 -9.08 14.26
CA ASP A 45 24.68 -10.17 13.52
C ASP A 45 23.20 -10.09 13.86
N ASP A 46 22.38 -9.97 12.85
CA ASP A 46 20.93 -9.71 12.85
C ASP A 46 20.17 -10.95 13.39
N THR A 47 20.49 -11.36 14.65
CA THR A 47 19.84 -12.48 15.36
C THR A 47 18.49 -12.09 16.00
N ALA A 48 18.06 -10.81 15.83
CA ALA A 48 16.78 -10.34 16.34
C ALA A 48 15.58 -11.09 15.73
N GLY A 49 15.69 -11.60 14.50
CA GLY A 49 14.64 -12.36 13.83
C GLY A 49 14.29 -13.67 14.53
N ASN A 50 15.28 -14.39 15.03
CA ASN A 50 15.11 -15.74 15.59
C ASN A 50 14.44 -15.74 16.98
N SER A 51 14.30 -14.60 17.64
CA SER A 51 13.64 -14.45 18.95
C SER A 51 12.21 -13.93 18.88
N ALA A 52 11.71 -13.58 17.69
CA ALA A 52 10.34 -13.10 17.54
C ALA A 52 9.32 -14.20 17.85
N PRO A 53 8.19 -13.87 18.50
CA PRO A 53 7.24 -14.87 19.04
C PRO A 53 6.72 -15.87 18.00
N LEU A 54 6.53 -15.44 16.75
CA LEU A 54 5.96 -16.25 15.67
C LEU A 54 6.96 -16.58 14.56
N PHE A 55 8.27 -16.31 14.76
CA PHE A 55 9.29 -16.59 13.74
C PHE A 55 9.26 -18.04 13.25
N GLY A 56 9.15 -19.00 14.17
CA GLY A 56 9.10 -20.44 13.86
C GLY A 56 7.83 -20.90 13.13
N LYS A 57 6.81 -20.03 13.01
CA LYS A 57 5.59 -20.30 12.25
C LYS A 57 5.72 -19.97 10.76
N LEU A 58 6.73 -19.18 10.40
CA LEU A 58 6.96 -18.82 9.00
C LEU A 58 7.51 -20.02 8.23
N PRO A 59 7.16 -20.14 6.93
CA PRO A 59 7.86 -21.03 6.02
C PRO A 59 9.37 -20.77 6.01
N GLU A 60 10.16 -21.84 5.89
CA GLU A 60 11.63 -21.77 5.93
C GLU A 60 12.23 -20.74 4.96
N LYS A 61 11.57 -20.54 3.80
CA LYS A 61 11.95 -19.51 2.81
C LYS A 61 12.05 -18.12 3.44
N TYR A 62 11.06 -17.73 4.27
CA TYR A 62 11.02 -16.39 4.88
C TYR A 62 11.90 -16.30 6.11
N GLN A 63 12.05 -17.38 6.87
CA GLN A 63 13.01 -17.45 7.96
C GLN A 63 14.44 -17.23 7.46
N LYS A 64 14.79 -17.80 6.29
CA LYS A 64 16.13 -17.67 5.68
C LYS A 64 16.34 -16.33 4.99
N SER A 65 15.33 -15.79 4.29
CA SER A 65 15.46 -14.51 3.58
C SER A 65 15.36 -13.30 4.49
N GLY A 66 14.68 -13.43 5.64
CA GLY A 66 14.36 -12.32 6.53
C GLY A 66 13.39 -11.30 5.94
N VAL A 67 12.76 -11.59 4.78
CA VAL A 67 11.97 -10.61 4.01
C VAL A 67 10.70 -11.23 3.46
N ILE A 68 9.59 -10.47 3.57
CA ILE A 68 8.33 -10.69 2.85
C ILE A 68 8.13 -9.51 1.88
N LYS A 69 8.01 -9.78 0.57
CA LYS A 69 7.79 -8.76 -0.45
C LYS A 69 6.31 -8.41 -0.56
N VAL A 70 6.00 -7.12 -0.44
CA VAL A 70 4.63 -6.59 -0.40
C VAL A 70 4.35 -5.74 -1.63
N GLY A 71 3.29 -6.09 -2.38
CA GLY A 71 2.71 -5.22 -3.40
C GLY A 71 1.68 -4.28 -2.80
N THR A 72 1.69 -3.01 -3.18
CA THR A 72 0.72 -1.99 -2.76
C THR A 72 0.49 -0.97 -3.87
N ASN A 73 -0.56 -0.13 -3.77
CA ASN A 73 -0.72 1.07 -4.58
C ASN A 73 -0.65 2.29 -3.68
N ALA A 74 0.55 2.86 -3.53
CA ALA A 74 0.86 3.89 -2.54
C ALA A 74 0.38 5.30 -2.95
N GLU A 75 -0.87 5.41 -3.39
CA GLU A 75 -1.57 6.66 -3.72
C GLU A 75 -2.95 6.74 -3.04
N TYR A 76 -3.09 6.14 -1.85
CA TYR A 76 -4.38 5.89 -1.21
C TYR A 76 -4.38 6.25 0.29
N ALA A 77 -3.98 7.49 0.63
CA ALA A 77 -3.95 7.97 2.02
C ALA A 77 -5.35 7.91 2.69
N PRO A 78 -5.44 7.55 3.98
CA PRO A 78 -4.37 7.33 4.95
C PRO A 78 -3.87 5.88 4.99
N MET A 79 -4.38 5.01 4.10
CA MET A 79 -4.06 3.59 4.13
C MET A 79 -2.63 3.33 3.69
N GLU A 80 -2.25 3.85 2.51
CA GLU A 80 -0.89 3.84 1.99
C GLU A 80 -0.63 5.03 1.06
N SER A 81 0.48 5.72 1.26
CA SER A 81 0.90 6.87 0.43
C SER A 81 2.40 7.04 0.42
N VAL A 82 2.92 7.83 -0.51
CA VAL A 82 4.34 8.17 -0.53
C VAL A 82 4.56 9.52 0.15
N GLU A 83 5.32 9.53 1.24
CA GLU A 83 5.78 10.76 1.89
C GLU A 83 7.31 10.75 2.00
N ASN A 84 7.96 11.81 1.49
CA ASN A 84 9.43 11.93 1.50
C ASN A 84 10.16 10.71 0.91
N GLY A 85 9.59 10.11 -0.14
CA GLY A 85 10.15 8.92 -0.81
C GLY A 85 9.97 7.61 -0.05
N LYS A 86 9.18 7.58 1.00
CA LYS A 86 8.85 6.37 1.77
C LYS A 86 7.36 6.07 1.67
N ILE A 87 7.01 4.80 1.63
CA ILE A 87 5.61 4.37 1.73
C ILE A 87 5.22 4.38 3.21
N VAL A 88 4.16 5.13 3.53
CA VAL A 88 3.64 5.34 4.88
C VAL A 88 2.12 5.17 4.88
N GLY A 89 1.53 4.90 6.03
CA GLY A 89 0.08 4.73 6.16
C GLY A 89 -0.28 3.65 7.18
N VAL A 90 -1.56 3.32 7.22
CA VAL A 90 -2.08 2.24 8.07
C VAL A 90 -1.42 0.91 7.71
N ASP A 91 -1.39 0.56 6.43
CA ASP A 91 -0.86 -0.72 5.95
C ASP A 91 0.64 -0.89 6.24
N PRO A 92 1.53 0.08 5.95
CA PRO A 92 2.94 -0.01 6.33
C PRO A 92 3.17 -0.08 7.84
N ASP A 93 2.43 0.68 8.64
CA ASP A 93 2.59 0.67 10.10
C ASP A 93 2.07 -0.65 10.72
N LEU A 94 0.99 -1.23 10.16
CA LEU A 94 0.54 -2.58 10.56
C LEU A 94 1.58 -3.62 10.18
N ALA A 95 2.17 -3.54 8.98
CA ALA A 95 3.24 -4.44 8.56
C ALA A 95 4.48 -4.32 9.45
N GLU A 96 4.80 -3.12 9.97
CA GLU A 96 5.87 -2.96 10.97
C GLU A 96 5.52 -3.66 12.29
N ALA A 97 4.26 -3.58 12.74
CA ALA A 97 3.80 -4.31 13.92
C ALA A 97 3.86 -5.84 13.70
N LEU A 98 3.44 -6.33 12.53
CA LEU A 98 3.55 -7.73 12.13
C LEU A 98 5.01 -8.19 12.06
N SER A 99 5.91 -7.32 11.58
CA SER A 99 7.35 -7.58 11.51
C SER A 99 7.93 -7.92 12.89
N LYS A 100 7.48 -7.25 13.94
CA LYS A 100 7.91 -7.51 15.33
C LYS A 100 7.44 -8.89 15.84
N GLN A 101 6.28 -9.35 15.40
CA GLN A 101 5.76 -10.67 15.74
C GLN A 101 6.44 -11.81 14.98
N LEU A 102 6.75 -11.55 13.69
CA LEU A 102 7.27 -12.57 12.78
C LEU A 102 8.80 -12.57 12.64
N GLY A 103 9.50 -11.53 13.08
CA GLY A 103 10.95 -11.43 13.00
C GLY A 103 11.52 -11.26 11.58
N VAL A 104 10.70 -10.78 10.62
CA VAL A 104 11.09 -10.55 9.23
C VAL A 104 10.64 -9.16 8.77
N LYS A 105 11.32 -8.60 7.78
CA LYS A 105 10.97 -7.29 7.20
C LYS A 105 9.88 -7.43 6.14
N PHE A 106 9.01 -6.43 6.06
CA PHE A 106 8.05 -6.26 4.98
C PHE A 106 8.57 -5.20 4.02
N GLU A 107 8.89 -5.58 2.79
CA GLU A 107 9.41 -4.68 1.77
C GLU A 107 8.31 -4.30 0.77
N PHE A 108 7.84 -3.06 0.87
CA PHE A 108 6.78 -2.53 0.02
C PHE A 108 7.30 -2.08 -1.34
N THR A 109 6.56 -2.42 -2.38
CA THR A 109 6.76 -1.94 -3.75
C THR A 109 5.42 -1.45 -4.29
N SER A 110 5.36 -0.19 -4.72
CA SER A 110 4.15 0.38 -5.31
C SER A 110 3.98 -0.03 -6.77
N GLY A 111 2.74 -0.27 -7.17
CA GLY A 111 2.30 -0.60 -8.52
C GLY A 111 0.85 -0.22 -8.73
N SER A 112 0.27 -0.50 -9.92
CA SER A 112 -1.16 -0.27 -10.15
C SER A 112 -2.01 -1.23 -9.33
N PHE A 113 -3.14 -0.74 -8.80
CA PHE A 113 -4.02 -1.52 -7.93
C PHE A 113 -4.58 -2.77 -8.62
N ASP A 114 -5.07 -2.61 -9.85
CA ASP A 114 -5.63 -3.70 -10.66
C ASP A 114 -4.63 -4.79 -11.04
N GLY A 115 -3.32 -4.47 -10.99
CA GLY A 115 -2.23 -5.41 -11.25
C GLY A 115 -1.77 -6.23 -10.03
N LEU A 116 -2.17 -5.88 -8.80
CA LEU A 116 -1.62 -6.47 -7.57
C LEU A 116 -1.85 -7.99 -7.47
N ILE A 117 -3.07 -8.46 -7.73
CA ILE A 117 -3.39 -9.90 -7.67
C ILE A 117 -2.64 -10.66 -8.77
N THR A 118 -2.50 -10.09 -9.95
CA THR A 118 -1.71 -10.69 -11.04
C THR A 118 -0.24 -10.78 -10.67
N ALA A 119 0.31 -9.77 -10.00
CA ALA A 119 1.69 -9.75 -9.52
C ALA A 119 1.97 -10.82 -8.46
N LEU A 120 1.00 -11.12 -7.60
CA LEU A 120 1.05 -12.27 -6.66
C LEU A 120 1.11 -13.61 -7.41
N ASN A 121 0.22 -13.79 -8.38
CA ASN A 121 0.13 -15.04 -9.15
C ASN A 121 1.39 -15.32 -9.99
N THR A 122 2.13 -14.27 -10.35
CA THR A 122 3.43 -14.39 -11.06
C THR A 122 4.64 -14.45 -10.14
N GLY A 123 4.44 -14.36 -8.82
CA GLY A 123 5.51 -14.42 -7.81
C GLY A 123 6.38 -13.16 -7.72
N ARG A 124 5.91 -12.02 -8.25
CA ARG A 124 6.60 -10.72 -8.11
C ARG A 124 6.57 -10.24 -6.66
N HIS A 125 5.47 -10.48 -5.96
CA HIS A 125 5.27 -10.21 -4.53
C HIS A 125 4.89 -11.51 -3.83
N ASP A 126 5.18 -11.59 -2.55
CA ASP A 126 4.76 -12.71 -1.69
C ASP A 126 3.33 -12.48 -1.17
N ILE A 127 2.99 -11.23 -0.87
CA ILE A 127 1.69 -10.76 -0.43
C ILE A 127 1.34 -9.41 -1.07
N ALA A 128 0.07 -8.99 -0.97
CA ALA A 128 -0.33 -7.60 -1.22
C ALA A 128 -1.08 -7.05 0.01
N MET A 129 -0.77 -5.79 0.38
CA MET A 129 -1.49 -4.97 1.35
C MET A 129 -1.77 -3.62 0.70
N SER A 130 -3.02 -3.32 0.43
CA SER A 130 -3.46 -2.12 -0.28
C SER A 130 -4.97 -1.93 -0.15
N SER A 131 -5.48 -2.05 1.07
CA SER A 131 -6.92 -1.94 1.37
C SER A 131 -7.78 -2.83 0.46
N ILE A 132 -7.28 -4.01 0.12
CA ILE A 132 -7.93 -4.90 -0.85
C ILE A 132 -9.12 -5.58 -0.18
N THR A 133 -10.33 -5.24 -0.63
CA THR A 133 -11.56 -5.87 -0.13
C THR A 133 -11.54 -7.37 -0.38
N ASP A 134 -11.72 -8.15 0.67
CA ASP A 134 -11.98 -9.57 0.60
C ASP A 134 -13.41 -9.82 0.10
N ASN A 135 -13.55 -10.57 -0.98
CA ASN A 135 -14.83 -11.00 -1.54
C ASN A 135 -14.69 -12.31 -2.33
N LYS A 136 -15.82 -12.96 -2.58
CA LYS A 136 -15.85 -14.26 -3.30
C LYS A 136 -15.27 -14.19 -4.70
N GLN A 137 -15.46 -13.09 -5.42
CA GLN A 137 -14.92 -12.95 -6.77
C GLN A 137 -13.39 -13.05 -6.75
N ARG A 138 -12.72 -12.32 -5.87
CA ARG A 138 -11.26 -12.35 -5.71
C ARG A 138 -10.79 -13.68 -5.12
N GLN A 139 -11.48 -14.19 -4.08
CA GLN A 139 -11.17 -15.50 -3.48
C GLN A 139 -11.21 -16.61 -4.52
N GLU A 140 -12.15 -16.57 -5.44
CA GLU A 140 -12.35 -17.62 -6.44
C GLU A 140 -11.68 -17.30 -7.78
N GLY A 141 -11.18 -16.10 -7.99
CA GLY A 141 -10.58 -15.64 -9.24
C GLY A 141 -11.60 -15.50 -10.37
N LEU A 142 -12.72 -14.85 -10.09
CA LEU A 142 -13.82 -14.61 -11.03
C LEU A 142 -13.81 -13.17 -11.54
N ASP A 143 -14.34 -12.95 -12.74
CA ASP A 143 -14.68 -11.63 -13.24
C ASP A 143 -16.06 -11.16 -12.74
N ASP A 144 -16.46 -9.93 -13.08
CA ASP A 144 -17.76 -9.33 -12.72
C ASP A 144 -18.98 -10.15 -13.23
N LYS A 145 -18.76 -11.11 -14.13
CA LYS A 145 -19.80 -12.00 -14.69
C LYS A 145 -19.74 -13.41 -14.11
N GLY A 146 -18.86 -13.66 -13.12
CA GLY A 146 -18.67 -14.98 -12.51
C GLY A 146 -17.86 -15.96 -13.35
N LYS A 147 -17.18 -15.49 -14.41
CA LYS A 147 -16.33 -16.31 -15.26
C LYS A 147 -14.97 -16.48 -14.60
N LYS A 148 -14.45 -17.68 -14.53
CA LYS A 148 -13.12 -18.00 -13.99
C LYS A 148 -12.03 -17.34 -14.81
N LEU A 149 -11.18 -16.52 -14.15
CA LEU A 149 -10.01 -15.87 -14.73
C LEU A 149 -8.69 -16.52 -14.28
N GLY A 150 -8.68 -17.11 -13.08
CA GLY A 150 -7.47 -17.66 -12.48
C GLY A 150 -7.74 -18.49 -11.23
N GLU A 151 -6.69 -18.83 -10.47
CA GLU A 151 -6.80 -19.65 -9.26
C GLU A 151 -7.49 -18.93 -8.08
N GLY A 152 -7.59 -17.59 -8.15
CA GLY A 152 -8.00 -16.76 -7.02
C GLY A 152 -6.91 -16.63 -5.96
N VAL A 153 -7.26 -16.03 -4.84
CA VAL A 153 -6.32 -15.70 -3.76
C VAL A 153 -6.96 -16.00 -2.40
N ASP A 154 -6.13 -16.10 -1.36
CA ASP A 154 -6.57 -16.11 0.03
C ASP A 154 -6.37 -14.72 0.65
N PHE A 155 -7.17 -14.44 1.66
CA PHE A 155 -7.14 -13.21 2.44
C PHE A 155 -6.92 -13.53 3.92
N VAL A 156 -6.14 -12.69 4.58
CA VAL A 156 -6.07 -12.59 6.03
C VAL A 156 -6.60 -11.21 6.40
N ASP A 157 -7.82 -11.17 6.93
CA ASP A 157 -8.53 -9.92 7.19
C ASP A 157 -7.90 -9.15 8.35
N TYR A 158 -7.74 -7.84 8.16
CA TYR A 158 -7.12 -6.97 9.15
C TYR A 158 -7.87 -5.66 9.40
N PHE A 159 -8.88 -5.32 8.61
CA PHE A 159 -9.62 -4.07 8.71
C PHE A 159 -11.01 -4.23 8.10
N THR A 160 -11.93 -3.29 8.32
CA THR A 160 -13.23 -3.27 7.64
C THR A 160 -13.63 -1.85 7.28
N ALA A 161 -14.15 -1.65 6.08
CA ALA A 161 -14.73 -0.37 5.67
C ALA A 161 -15.85 -0.57 4.66
N GLY A 162 -16.77 0.42 4.60
CA GLY A 162 -17.66 0.61 3.48
C GLY A 162 -17.10 1.64 2.52
N THR A 163 -17.70 1.75 1.34
CA THR A 163 -17.40 2.80 0.37
C THR A 163 -18.24 4.05 0.59
N ALA A 164 -17.72 5.20 0.20
CA ALA A 164 -18.44 6.48 0.27
C ALA A 164 -18.26 7.31 -1.00
N ILE A 165 -19.28 8.06 -1.33
CA ILE A 165 -19.23 9.04 -2.41
C ILE A 165 -18.56 10.31 -1.89
N TYR A 166 -17.56 10.82 -2.60
CA TYR A 166 -17.03 12.16 -2.39
C TYR A 166 -17.38 13.05 -3.58
N VAL A 167 -17.63 14.31 -3.28
CA VAL A 167 -18.01 15.33 -4.26
C VAL A 167 -17.19 16.60 -4.05
N LYS A 168 -17.23 17.50 -4.99
CA LYS A 168 -16.64 18.83 -4.81
C LYS A 168 -17.30 19.55 -3.63
N LYS A 169 -16.51 20.30 -2.87
CA LYS A 169 -16.98 21.05 -1.70
C LYS A 169 -18.19 21.90 -2.02
N GLY A 170 -19.21 21.85 -1.14
CA GLY A 170 -20.50 22.52 -1.30
C GLY A 170 -21.47 21.73 -2.18
N ASN A 171 -21.11 20.54 -2.66
CA ASN A 171 -21.97 19.62 -3.41
C ASN A 171 -22.83 20.32 -4.49
N PRO A 172 -22.20 20.99 -5.47
CA PRO A 172 -22.94 21.84 -6.43
C PRO A 172 -23.95 21.08 -7.26
N GLU A 173 -23.79 19.76 -7.40
CA GLU A 173 -24.69 18.89 -8.18
C GLU A 173 -25.77 18.23 -7.33
N GLY A 174 -25.81 18.48 -6.01
CA GLY A 174 -26.83 18.00 -5.09
C GLY A 174 -26.86 16.48 -4.93
N ILE A 175 -25.73 15.78 -5.07
CA ILE A 175 -25.62 14.33 -4.95
C ILE A 175 -25.88 13.90 -3.51
N LYS A 176 -26.80 12.98 -3.29
CA LYS A 176 -27.15 12.43 -1.97
C LYS A 176 -26.95 10.92 -1.89
N GLY A 177 -26.82 10.24 -3.04
CA GLY A 177 -26.68 8.80 -3.11
C GLY A 177 -26.36 8.31 -4.52
N LEU A 178 -26.21 6.99 -4.63
CA LEU A 178 -25.89 6.34 -5.92
C LEU A 178 -26.96 6.60 -6.97
N GLU A 179 -28.21 6.76 -6.57
CA GLU A 179 -29.36 6.98 -7.45
C GLU A 179 -29.30 8.33 -8.18
N ASP A 180 -28.60 9.32 -7.62
CA ASP A 180 -28.42 10.65 -8.19
C ASP A 180 -27.32 10.68 -9.25
N LEU A 181 -26.55 9.59 -9.37
CA LEU A 181 -25.46 9.46 -10.34
C LEU A 181 -25.96 9.06 -11.74
N CYS A 182 -27.23 8.68 -11.90
CA CYS A 182 -27.80 8.29 -13.20
C CYS A 182 -27.64 9.41 -14.24
N GLY A 183 -27.01 9.08 -15.37
CA GLY A 183 -26.71 10.02 -16.46
C GLY A 183 -25.58 11.00 -16.18
N ARG A 184 -24.85 10.84 -15.07
CA ARG A 184 -23.73 11.70 -14.67
C ARG A 184 -22.40 11.02 -14.96
N THR A 185 -21.33 11.84 -14.97
CA THR A 185 -19.93 11.35 -15.04
C THR A 185 -19.41 11.13 -13.63
N VAL A 186 -18.90 9.93 -13.37
CA VAL A 186 -18.32 9.53 -12.08
C VAL A 186 -16.89 9.03 -12.31
N ALA A 187 -15.95 9.50 -11.51
CA ALA A 187 -14.55 9.09 -11.57
C ALA A 187 -14.27 8.00 -10.51
N VAL A 188 -13.48 6.98 -10.87
CA VAL A 188 -13.23 5.83 -10.01
C VAL A 188 -11.87 5.22 -10.32
N GLN A 189 -11.23 4.58 -9.33
CA GLN A 189 -10.05 3.78 -9.57
C GLN A 189 -10.44 2.41 -10.16
N ARG A 190 -9.69 1.98 -11.17
CA ARG A 190 -9.89 0.71 -11.87
C ARG A 190 -9.61 -0.49 -10.98
N GLY A 191 -10.38 -1.58 -11.20
CA GLY A 191 -10.20 -2.86 -10.51
C GLY A 191 -10.73 -2.90 -9.08
N THR A 192 -11.43 -1.84 -8.64
CA THR A 192 -12.01 -1.75 -7.30
C THR A 192 -13.41 -2.36 -7.24
N THR A 193 -13.85 -2.72 -6.04
CA THR A 193 -15.21 -3.20 -5.80
C THR A 193 -16.25 -2.11 -6.08
N TYR A 194 -15.90 -0.87 -5.81
CA TYR A 194 -16.79 0.26 -6.08
C TYR A 194 -16.85 0.64 -7.57
N GLU A 195 -15.86 0.30 -8.40
CA GLU A 195 -16.03 0.35 -9.86
C GLU A 195 -17.12 -0.64 -10.31
N THR A 196 -17.11 -1.85 -9.75
CA THR A 196 -18.16 -2.86 -10.01
C THR A 196 -19.53 -2.37 -9.51
N ALA A 197 -19.61 -1.81 -8.31
CA ALA A 197 -20.85 -1.24 -7.77
C ALA A 197 -21.41 -0.10 -8.66
N LEU A 198 -20.53 0.72 -9.25
CA LEU A 198 -20.97 1.73 -10.22
C LEU A 198 -21.53 1.13 -11.51
N LYS A 199 -20.95 0.04 -12.02
CA LYS A 199 -21.47 -0.69 -13.19
C LYS A 199 -22.86 -1.25 -12.89
N ASP A 200 -23.07 -1.81 -11.70
CA ASP A 200 -24.37 -2.31 -11.24
C ASP A 200 -25.38 -1.17 -11.07
N GLN A 201 -24.95 -0.04 -10.51
CA GLN A 201 -25.82 1.14 -10.42
C GLN A 201 -26.18 1.69 -11.80
N SER A 202 -25.26 1.70 -12.76
CA SER A 202 -25.52 2.11 -14.14
C SER A 202 -26.60 1.23 -14.78
N LYS A 203 -26.52 -0.09 -14.54
CA LYS A 203 -27.57 -1.02 -15.00
C LYS A 203 -28.92 -0.73 -14.33
N LYS A 204 -28.95 -0.50 -13.00
CA LYS A 204 -30.19 -0.12 -12.30
C LYS A 204 -30.81 1.16 -12.87
N CYS A 205 -29.97 2.14 -13.26
CA CYS A 205 -30.46 3.37 -13.91
C CYS A 205 -31.16 3.05 -15.22
N THR A 206 -30.54 2.25 -16.09
CA THR A 206 -31.13 1.90 -17.40
C THR A 206 -32.37 1.03 -17.27
N ASP A 207 -32.37 0.06 -16.36
CA ASP A 207 -33.55 -0.76 -16.08
C ASP A 207 -34.72 0.10 -15.55
N GLY A 208 -34.43 1.19 -14.85
CA GLY A 208 -35.39 2.20 -14.37
C GLY A 208 -35.73 3.31 -15.39
N GLY A 209 -35.32 3.17 -16.66
CA GLY A 209 -35.60 4.14 -17.72
C GLY A 209 -34.79 5.43 -17.65
N LYS A 210 -33.74 5.50 -16.79
CA LYS A 210 -32.82 6.62 -16.70
C LYS A 210 -31.61 6.40 -17.63
N LYS A 211 -30.80 7.46 -17.83
CA LYS A 211 -29.53 7.34 -18.56
C LYS A 211 -28.50 6.55 -17.74
N ALA A 212 -27.69 5.76 -18.41
CA ALA A 212 -26.53 5.09 -17.81
C ALA A 212 -25.56 6.10 -17.18
N LEU A 213 -24.78 5.67 -16.18
CA LEU A 213 -23.62 6.42 -15.70
C LEU A 213 -22.56 6.49 -16.80
N ASN A 214 -21.83 7.62 -16.87
CA ASN A 214 -20.55 7.68 -17.56
C ASN A 214 -19.44 7.42 -16.53
N ILE A 215 -18.92 6.19 -16.50
CA ILE A 215 -17.89 5.77 -15.54
C ILE A 215 -16.52 6.00 -16.17
N GLU A 216 -15.72 6.90 -15.59
CA GLU A 216 -14.34 7.14 -15.98
C GLU A 216 -13.41 6.44 -14.99
N SER A 217 -12.75 5.37 -15.46
CA SER A 217 -11.85 4.54 -14.63
C SER A 217 -10.40 4.95 -14.85
N PHE A 218 -9.69 5.23 -13.78
CA PHE A 218 -8.29 5.68 -13.72
C PHE A 218 -7.40 4.60 -13.12
N ASP A 219 -6.11 4.65 -13.44
CA ASP A 219 -5.14 3.69 -12.88
C ASP A 219 -4.88 3.96 -11.40
N ASN A 220 -4.91 5.26 -11.01
CA ASN A 220 -4.71 5.72 -9.64
C ASN A 220 -5.92 6.51 -9.13
N ASP A 221 -6.17 6.43 -7.82
CA ASP A 221 -7.24 7.18 -7.18
C ASP A 221 -7.00 8.70 -7.20
N THR A 222 -5.77 9.14 -7.11
CA THR A 222 -5.39 10.57 -7.22
C THR A 222 -5.79 11.21 -8.55
N GLU A 223 -5.82 10.44 -9.64
CA GLU A 223 -6.31 10.88 -10.95
C GLU A 223 -7.84 11.06 -10.94
N ALA A 224 -8.56 10.10 -10.33
CA ALA A 224 -10.01 10.21 -10.15
C ALA A 224 -10.38 11.42 -9.28
N GLN A 225 -9.65 11.68 -8.18
CA GLN A 225 -9.81 12.87 -7.34
C GLN A 225 -9.60 14.16 -8.14
N THR A 226 -8.55 14.21 -8.96
CA THR A 226 -8.26 15.36 -9.83
C THR A 226 -9.39 15.60 -10.83
N ARG A 227 -9.99 14.54 -11.37
CA ARG A 227 -11.11 14.63 -12.29
C ARG A 227 -12.35 15.24 -11.63
N VAL A 228 -12.65 14.85 -10.40
CA VAL A 228 -13.75 15.46 -9.60
C VAL A 228 -13.42 16.92 -9.25
N LYS A 229 -12.21 17.19 -8.77
CA LYS A 229 -11.78 18.54 -8.39
C LYS A 229 -11.89 19.53 -9.54
N SER A 230 -11.51 19.13 -10.75
CA SER A 230 -11.61 19.95 -11.96
C SER A 230 -13.05 20.15 -12.48
N GLY A 231 -14.03 19.40 -11.93
CA GLY A 231 -15.43 19.44 -12.36
C GLY A 231 -15.70 18.59 -13.61
N GLY A 232 -14.77 17.74 -14.02
CA GLY A 232 -14.97 16.82 -15.12
C GLY A 232 -15.81 15.59 -14.75
N ALA A 233 -15.89 15.27 -13.45
CA ALA A 233 -16.81 14.31 -12.86
C ALA A 233 -17.59 14.98 -11.73
N VAL A 234 -18.84 14.59 -11.51
CA VAL A 234 -19.69 15.16 -10.44
C VAL A 234 -19.37 14.55 -9.09
N ALA A 235 -18.84 13.33 -9.08
CA ALA A 235 -18.50 12.56 -7.89
C ALA A 235 -17.36 11.59 -8.17
N GLY A 236 -16.71 11.15 -7.09
CA GLY A 236 -15.88 9.96 -7.06
C GLY A 236 -16.32 9.04 -5.92
N ILE A 237 -15.81 7.82 -5.90
CA ILE A 237 -16.08 6.85 -4.85
C ILE A 237 -14.75 6.29 -4.35
N ASN A 238 -14.60 6.26 -3.02
CA ASN A 238 -13.47 5.67 -2.31
C ASN A 238 -13.98 4.84 -1.13
N ASP A 239 -13.08 4.09 -0.52
CA ASP A 239 -13.32 3.58 0.82
C ASP A 239 -13.52 4.71 1.81
N TYR A 240 -14.41 4.52 2.77
CA TYR A 240 -14.83 5.59 3.68
C TYR A 240 -13.69 6.31 4.39
N PRO A 241 -12.67 5.62 4.98
CA PRO A 241 -11.57 6.32 5.64
C PRO A 241 -10.76 7.20 4.66
N VAL A 242 -10.60 6.78 3.41
CA VAL A 242 -9.90 7.54 2.36
C VAL A 242 -10.73 8.75 1.93
N ALA A 243 -12.03 8.59 1.73
CA ALA A 243 -12.91 9.71 1.40
C ALA A 243 -12.92 10.77 2.52
N VAL A 244 -12.92 10.34 3.78
CA VAL A 244 -12.87 11.25 4.94
C VAL A 244 -11.51 11.97 5.03
N ASP A 245 -10.41 11.25 4.87
CA ASP A 245 -9.07 11.85 4.87
C ASP A 245 -8.93 12.89 3.74
N LEU A 246 -9.36 12.52 2.53
CA LEU A 246 -9.41 13.41 1.37
C LEU A 246 -10.20 14.69 1.65
N ALA A 247 -11.41 14.57 2.20
CA ALA A 247 -12.26 15.73 2.52
C ALA A 247 -11.64 16.65 3.58
N ASN A 248 -10.89 16.07 4.52
CA ASN A 248 -10.26 16.83 5.60
C ASN A 248 -8.94 17.49 5.17
N LYS A 249 -8.18 16.89 4.27
CA LYS A 249 -6.81 17.33 3.94
C LYS A 249 -6.69 18.07 2.61
N ALA A 250 -7.45 17.66 1.58
CA ALA A 250 -7.28 18.24 0.25
C ALA A 250 -7.58 19.75 0.24
N ASP A 251 -6.57 20.54 -0.18
CA ASP A 251 -6.61 22.01 -0.15
C ASP A 251 -6.99 22.58 1.24
N GLY A 252 -6.51 21.96 2.31
CA GLY A 252 -6.86 22.37 3.68
C GLY A 252 -8.35 22.15 4.01
N GLY A 253 -8.96 21.09 3.49
CA GLY A 253 -10.37 20.73 3.72
C GLY A 253 -11.38 21.49 2.86
N LYS A 254 -10.91 22.17 1.80
CA LYS A 254 -11.75 23.03 0.95
C LYS A 254 -12.07 22.43 -0.42
N ALA A 255 -11.44 21.28 -0.80
CA ALA A 255 -11.62 20.71 -2.11
C ALA A 255 -12.86 19.82 -2.22
N PHE A 256 -13.10 19.00 -1.22
CA PHE A 256 -14.10 17.95 -1.27
C PHE A 256 -14.98 17.89 -0.01
N GLU A 257 -16.09 17.19 -0.13
CA GLU A 257 -16.90 16.71 1.00
C GLU A 257 -17.37 15.29 0.73
N VAL A 258 -17.62 14.54 1.80
CA VAL A 258 -18.13 13.17 1.76
C VAL A 258 -19.63 13.19 1.91
N ILE A 259 -20.32 12.44 1.07
CA ILE A 259 -21.73 12.12 1.29
C ILE A 259 -21.79 11.08 2.39
N ASN A 260 -22.34 11.48 3.54
CA ASN A 260 -22.27 10.72 4.81
C ASN A 260 -23.17 9.48 4.81
N LYS A 261 -22.92 8.58 3.83
CA LYS A 261 -23.54 7.27 3.68
C LYS A 261 -22.49 6.29 3.22
N GLN A 262 -22.32 5.19 3.96
CA GLN A 262 -21.46 4.10 3.54
C GLN A 262 -22.28 3.02 2.84
N TYR A 263 -21.65 2.39 1.86
CA TYR A 263 -22.20 1.28 1.09
C TYR A 263 -21.27 0.08 1.21
N ASP A 264 -21.84 -1.12 1.12
CA ASP A 264 -21.14 -2.39 0.91
C ASP A 264 -19.90 -2.59 1.79
N ALA A 265 -20.06 -2.39 3.11
CA ALA A 265 -18.97 -2.62 4.06
C ALA A 265 -18.49 -4.08 4.02
N GLY A 266 -17.19 -4.24 3.91
CA GLY A 266 -16.54 -5.54 3.85
C GLY A 266 -15.13 -5.50 4.45
N PRO A 267 -14.52 -6.67 4.73
CA PRO A 267 -13.17 -6.73 5.25
C PRO A 267 -12.14 -6.38 4.19
N PHE A 268 -11.04 -5.76 4.62
CA PHE A 268 -9.78 -5.69 3.87
C PHE A 268 -8.85 -6.76 4.38
N GLY A 269 -8.14 -7.42 3.47
CA GLY A 269 -7.23 -8.48 3.85
C GLY A 269 -5.84 -8.34 3.23
N ILE A 270 -4.88 -8.94 3.91
CA ILE A 270 -3.57 -9.25 3.34
C ILE A 270 -3.81 -10.37 2.34
N VAL A 271 -3.47 -10.09 1.08
CA VAL A 271 -3.75 -11.00 -0.04
C VAL A 271 -2.54 -11.85 -0.34
N LEU A 272 -2.73 -13.14 -0.57
CA LEU A 272 -1.65 -14.05 -0.93
C LEU A 272 -2.15 -15.22 -1.80
N SER A 273 -1.21 -15.89 -2.45
CA SER A 273 -1.51 -17.09 -3.24
C SER A 273 -2.05 -18.20 -2.33
N LYS A 274 -3.10 -18.89 -2.77
CA LYS A 274 -3.67 -20.08 -2.12
C LYS A 274 -2.67 -21.20 -1.85
N LYS A 275 -1.52 -21.19 -2.52
CA LYS A 275 -0.43 -22.16 -2.33
C LYS A 275 0.41 -21.88 -1.09
N ASN A 276 0.32 -20.67 -0.51
CA ASN A 276 1.12 -20.23 0.63
C ASN A 276 0.36 -20.35 1.96
N THR A 277 -0.24 -21.52 2.23
CA THR A 277 -1.07 -21.72 3.42
C THR A 277 -0.33 -21.52 4.74
N GLU A 278 0.93 -21.94 4.84
CA GLU A 278 1.75 -21.72 6.04
C GLU A 278 1.98 -20.24 6.31
N LEU A 279 2.30 -19.44 5.26
CA LEU A 279 2.45 -17.98 5.41
C LEU A 279 1.12 -17.34 5.79
N ARG A 280 0.00 -17.77 5.17
CA ARG A 280 -1.34 -17.29 5.48
C ARG A 280 -1.66 -17.48 6.96
N ASP A 281 -1.42 -18.67 7.47
CA ASP A 281 -1.75 -19.03 8.85
C ASP A 281 -0.85 -18.28 9.83
N ALA A 282 0.46 -18.11 9.52
CA ALA A 282 1.38 -17.30 10.30
C ALA A 282 0.98 -15.81 10.32
N LEU A 283 0.56 -15.25 9.19
CA LEU A 283 0.05 -13.87 9.10
C LEU A 283 -1.22 -13.69 9.92
N LYS A 284 -2.15 -14.65 9.88
CA LYS A 284 -3.36 -14.60 10.69
C LYS A 284 -3.05 -14.62 12.19
N GLU A 285 -2.16 -15.51 12.64
CA GLU A 285 -1.72 -15.52 14.03
C GLU A 285 -1.03 -14.21 14.42
N ALA A 286 -0.26 -13.60 13.51
CA ALA A 286 0.41 -12.33 13.76
C ALA A 286 -0.57 -11.14 13.84
N VAL A 287 -1.62 -11.10 13.00
CA VAL A 287 -2.68 -10.07 13.10
C VAL A 287 -3.40 -10.21 14.44
N ASP A 288 -3.77 -11.42 14.86
CA ASP A 288 -4.41 -11.64 16.16
C ASP A 288 -3.48 -11.23 17.33
N ALA A 289 -2.17 -11.48 17.19
CA ALA A 289 -1.20 -11.10 18.21
C ALA A 289 -1.08 -9.58 18.38
N ILE A 290 -1.02 -8.81 17.27
CA ILE A 290 -0.96 -7.33 17.34
C ILE A 290 -2.28 -6.71 17.80
N ILE A 291 -3.42 -7.36 17.54
CA ILE A 291 -4.71 -6.95 18.12
C ILE A 291 -4.66 -7.14 19.64
N LYS A 292 -4.22 -8.30 20.10
CA LYS A 292 -4.17 -8.65 21.51
C LYS A 292 -3.18 -7.81 22.32
N ASP A 293 -2.02 -7.45 21.76
CA ASP A 293 -1.01 -6.65 22.45
C ASP A 293 -1.28 -5.13 22.38
N GLY A 294 -2.30 -4.73 21.63
CA GLY A 294 -2.75 -3.33 21.47
C GLY A 294 -1.91 -2.51 20.49
N SER A 295 -0.91 -3.08 19.81
CA SER A 295 -0.14 -2.36 18.78
C SER A 295 -1.00 -2.06 17.55
N TYR A 296 -1.92 -2.94 17.18
CA TYR A 296 -2.93 -2.71 16.16
C TYR A 296 -3.75 -1.44 16.42
N GLN A 297 -4.32 -1.31 17.62
CA GLN A 297 -5.13 -0.16 18.00
C GLN A 297 -4.33 1.15 17.93
N LYS A 298 -3.07 1.14 18.37
CA LYS A 298 -2.18 2.31 18.30
C LYS A 298 -1.92 2.76 16.86
N VAL A 299 -1.78 1.82 15.92
CA VAL A 299 -1.63 2.16 14.50
C VAL A 299 -2.90 2.83 13.97
N LEU A 300 -4.07 2.26 14.26
CA LEU A 300 -5.34 2.85 13.80
C LEU A 300 -5.56 4.24 14.41
N GLU A 301 -5.24 4.45 15.67
CA GLU A 301 -5.33 5.76 16.35
C GLU A 301 -4.41 6.80 15.71
N LYS A 302 -3.16 6.42 15.39
CA LYS A 302 -2.20 7.29 14.71
C LYS A 302 -2.75 7.86 13.40
N TRP A 303 -3.50 7.05 12.66
CA TRP A 303 -4.02 7.41 11.34
C TRP A 303 -5.50 7.84 11.33
N GLY A 304 -6.18 7.85 12.49
CA GLY A 304 -7.61 8.19 12.58
C GLY A 304 -8.52 7.15 11.93
N ALA A 305 -8.08 5.88 11.87
CA ALA A 305 -8.74 4.78 11.18
C ALA A 305 -9.48 3.80 12.12
N GLN A 306 -9.75 4.19 13.38
CA GLN A 306 -10.30 3.30 14.41
C GLN A 306 -11.68 2.73 14.03
N SER A 307 -12.44 3.44 13.19
CA SER A 307 -13.77 2.99 12.75
C SER A 307 -13.76 1.69 11.95
N GLY A 308 -12.59 1.30 11.42
CA GLY A 308 -12.42 0.05 10.68
C GLY A 308 -11.77 -1.07 11.48
N ALA A 309 -11.62 -0.89 12.81
CA ALA A 309 -11.03 -1.91 13.67
C ALA A 309 -11.83 -3.21 13.68
N ILE A 310 -11.12 -4.33 13.68
CA ILE A 310 -11.67 -5.66 13.88
C ILE A 310 -11.24 -6.22 15.24
N GLU A 311 -12.03 -7.13 15.79
CA GLU A 311 -11.72 -7.78 17.07
C GLU A 311 -10.84 -9.01 16.90
N GLN A 312 -10.91 -9.67 15.75
CA GLN A 312 -10.17 -10.88 15.40
C GLN A 312 -10.02 -10.99 13.89
N SER A 313 -8.84 -11.47 13.45
CA SER A 313 -8.60 -11.77 12.03
C SER A 313 -9.38 -13.01 11.57
N ALA A 314 -9.85 -12.97 10.33
CA ALA A 314 -10.43 -14.12 9.65
C ALA A 314 -9.63 -14.47 8.39
N ILE A 315 -9.76 -15.71 7.95
CA ILE A 315 -9.28 -16.14 6.63
C ILE A 315 -10.48 -16.18 5.71
N ASN A 316 -10.46 -15.42 4.60
CA ASN A 316 -11.52 -15.39 3.61
C ASN A 316 -12.90 -15.06 4.23
N GLY A 317 -12.95 -14.10 5.17
CA GLY A 317 -14.19 -13.70 5.87
C GLY A 317 -15.14 -12.89 5.00
N GLY A 318 -14.72 -12.41 3.84
CA GLY A 318 -15.53 -11.66 2.88
C GLY A 318 -16.58 -12.53 2.17
N LYS A 319 -17.68 -11.87 1.75
CA LYS A 319 -18.85 -12.49 1.12
C LYS A 319 -18.80 -12.39 -0.41
#